data_2c0a674f58b2094e4725dd9639163a57
#
_entry.id   2c0a674f58b2094e4725dd9639163a57
#
_cell.length_a   1.000
_cell.length_b   1.000
_cell.length_c   1.000
_cell.angle_alpha   90.00
_cell.angle_beta   90.00
_cell.angle_gamma   90.00
#
_symmetry.space_group_name_H-M   'P 1'
#
loop_
_entity.id
_entity.type
_entity.pdbx_description
1 polymer ?
#
loop_
_entity_poly.entity_id
_entity_poly.type
_entity_poly.pdbx_seq_one_letter_code
_entity_poly.pdbx_strand_id
1 'polypeptide(L)'
;MARTKHPPISDEDREVVGRLLREIRRAAGYRSVEGAASVASCPASRQTIYGYERGGFTPSLAQFLELVEFYVLRAPIRGDGAKADEDLRAQGVAAVTHALTLRVYHVPDAMDLVARMQPVAPARGRRKKT
;
A
#
# COMPACT_ATOMS: atom_id res chain seq x y z
N MET A 1 22.02 -17.51 18.92
CA MET A 1 21.55 -17.20 18.88
C MET A 1 20.67 -17.15 18.20
N ALA A 2 20.25 -17.15 18.16
CA ALA A 2 19.34 -17.19 17.65
C ALA A 2 18.72 -16.22 17.17
N ARG A 3 18.62 -15.87 16.63
CA ARG A 3 18.17 -15.02 16.18
C ARG A 3 17.16 -15.28 15.44
N THR A 4 16.54 -14.70 15.08
CA THR A 4 15.50 -14.81 14.55
C THR A 4 15.41 -15.31 13.44
N LYS A 5 14.61 -15.71 13.07
CA LYS A 5 14.52 -16.34 12.18
C LYS A 5 13.62 -16.07 11.20
N HIS A 6 13.38 -14.94 10.74
CA HIS A 6 12.63 -14.64 9.55
C HIS A 6 13.42 -15.13 8.36
N PRO A 7 12.76 -15.71 7.39
CA PRO A 7 13.45 -16.06 6.17
C PRO A 7 13.97 -14.80 5.50
N PRO A 8 15.04 -14.90 4.75
CA PRO A 8 15.49 -13.74 4.00
C PRO A 8 14.40 -13.26 3.06
N ILE A 9 14.33 -11.95 2.89
CA ILE A 9 13.38 -11.38 1.96
C ILE A 9 13.84 -11.70 0.54
N SER A 10 12.98 -12.31 -0.24
CA SER A 10 13.35 -12.64 -1.60
C SER A 10 13.34 -11.40 -2.47
N ASP A 11 14.12 -11.44 -3.54
CA ASP A 11 14.10 -10.36 -4.51
C ASP A 11 12.73 -10.22 -5.12
N GLU A 12 12.07 -11.35 -5.36
CA GLU A 12 10.73 -11.32 -5.91
C GLU A 12 9.76 -10.56 -5.03
N ASP A 13 9.80 -10.82 -3.74
CA ASP A 13 8.87 -10.15 -2.83
C ASP A 13 9.18 -8.66 -2.75
N ARG A 14 10.46 -8.30 -2.76
CA ARG A 14 10.81 -6.89 -2.76
C ARG A 14 10.29 -6.20 -4.01
N GLU A 15 10.39 -6.87 -5.14
CA GLU A 15 9.89 -6.30 -6.39
C GLU A 15 8.39 -6.14 -6.36
N VAL A 16 7.68 -7.09 -5.75
CA VAL A 16 6.24 -6.96 -5.63
C VAL A 16 5.87 -5.74 -4.81
N VAL A 17 6.53 -5.56 -3.66
CA VAL A 17 6.26 -4.38 -2.84
C VAL A 17 6.52 -3.11 -3.62
N GLY A 18 7.63 -3.06 -4.35
CA GLY A 18 7.94 -1.88 -5.15
C GLY A 18 6.90 -1.61 -6.22
N ARG A 19 6.44 -2.68 -6.86
CA ARG A 19 5.41 -2.52 -7.88
C ARG A 19 4.09 -2.05 -7.28
N LEU A 20 3.72 -2.58 -6.12
CA LEU A 20 2.49 -2.12 -5.47
C LEU A 20 2.56 -0.62 -5.18
N LEU A 21 3.68 -0.16 -4.67
CA LEU A 21 3.82 1.26 -4.38
C LEU A 21 3.81 2.10 -5.64
N ARG A 22 4.45 1.63 -6.69
CA ARG A 22 4.44 2.37 -7.95
C ARG A 22 3.04 2.46 -8.53
N GLU A 23 2.30 1.37 -8.46
CA GLU A 23 0.96 1.35 -9.03
C GLU A 23 0.02 2.27 -8.28
N ILE A 24 0.08 2.28 -6.94
CA ILE A 24 -0.78 3.17 -6.20
C ILE A 24 -0.35 4.63 -6.38
N ARG A 25 0.94 4.88 -6.52
CA ARG A 25 1.40 6.24 -6.81
C ARG A 25 0.81 6.74 -8.13
N ARG A 26 0.88 5.91 -9.15
CA ARG A 26 0.34 6.29 -10.46
C ARG A 26 -1.16 6.43 -10.43
N ALA A 27 -1.84 5.54 -9.73
CA ALA A 27 -3.29 5.63 -9.61
C ALA A 27 -3.71 6.90 -8.91
N ALA A 28 -2.88 7.38 -7.99
CA ALA A 28 -3.16 8.64 -7.30
C ALA A 28 -2.94 9.86 -8.19
N GLY A 29 -2.26 9.69 -9.31
CA GLY A 29 -2.02 10.80 -10.21
C GLY A 29 -0.61 11.36 -10.17
N TYR A 30 0.26 10.78 -9.37
CA TYR A 30 1.65 11.21 -9.34
C TYR A 30 2.42 10.45 -10.42
N ARG A 31 2.74 11.13 -11.49
CA ARG A 31 3.40 10.48 -12.61
C ARG A 31 4.85 10.17 -12.33
N SER A 32 5.47 10.91 -11.43
CA SER A 32 6.87 10.72 -11.13
C SER A 32 7.06 10.64 -9.64
N VAL A 33 8.17 10.02 -9.24
CA VAL A 33 8.55 10.00 -7.83
C VAL A 33 8.82 11.41 -7.35
N GLU A 34 9.46 12.24 -8.20
CA GLU A 34 9.74 13.62 -7.82
C GLU A 34 8.47 14.38 -7.49
N GLY A 35 7.44 14.16 -8.30
CA GLY A 35 6.17 14.85 -8.07
C GLY A 35 5.59 14.52 -6.73
N ALA A 36 5.60 13.23 -6.37
CA ALA A 36 5.08 12.81 -5.08
C ALA A 36 5.94 13.36 -3.95
N ALA A 37 7.25 13.23 -4.08
CA ALA A 37 8.15 13.62 -3.01
C ALA A 37 8.17 15.12 -2.77
N SER A 38 7.74 15.91 -3.75
CA SER A 38 7.74 17.37 -3.61
C SER A 38 6.60 17.87 -2.72
N VAL A 39 5.62 17.02 -2.43
CA VAL A 39 4.51 17.42 -1.58
C VAL A 39 5.00 17.45 -0.13
N ALA A 40 4.71 18.53 0.58
CA ALA A 40 5.26 18.72 1.91
C ALA A 40 4.91 17.61 2.88
N SER A 41 3.73 17.01 2.71
CA SER A 41 3.29 15.96 3.62
C SER A 41 3.75 14.57 3.22
N CYS A 42 4.54 14.44 2.16
CA CYS A 42 5.02 13.14 1.74
C CYS A 42 5.92 12.53 2.83
N PRO A 43 5.65 11.30 3.23
CA PRO A 43 6.38 10.71 4.35
C PRO A 43 7.76 10.17 4.01
N ALA A 44 8.16 10.24 2.74
CA ALA A 44 9.44 9.67 2.33
C ALA A 44 10.11 10.59 1.32
N SER A 45 11.43 10.52 1.29
CA SER A 45 12.19 11.31 0.33
C SER A 45 12.14 10.67 -1.05
N ARG A 46 12.52 11.45 -2.04
CA ARG A 46 12.60 10.96 -3.41
C ARG A 46 13.48 9.72 -3.52
N GLN A 47 14.65 9.77 -2.90
CA GLN A 47 15.58 8.65 -2.96
C GLN A 47 15.00 7.41 -2.30
N THR A 48 14.31 7.60 -1.22
CA THR A 48 13.70 6.49 -0.51
C THR A 48 12.61 5.84 -1.36
N ILE A 49 11.75 6.65 -1.97
CA ILE A 49 10.70 6.09 -2.80
C ILE A 49 11.28 5.36 -4.01
N TYR A 50 12.31 5.92 -4.63
CA TYR A 50 12.97 5.23 -5.72
C TYR A 50 13.52 3.89 -5.28
N GLY A 51 14.15 3.86 -4.10
CA GLY A 51 14.69 2.61 -3.58
C GLY A 51 13.61 1.56 -3.39
N TYR A 52 12.48 1.96 -2.86
CA TYR A 52 11.36 1.03 -2.69
C TYR A 52 10.87 0.52 -4.04
N GLU A 53 10.65 1.42 -4.98
CA GLU A 53 10.04 1.03 -6.26
C GLU A 53 10.95 0.18 -7.11
N ARG A 54 12.26 0.33 -6.95
CA ARG A 54 13.20 -0.50 -7.68
C ARG A 54 13.45 -1.84 -7.00
N GLY A 55 12.92 -2.04 -5.81
CA GLY A 55 13.21 -3.25 -5.07
C GLY A 55 14.59 -3.23 -4.43
N GLY A 56 15.19 -2.04 -4.30
CA GLY A 56 16.50 -1.92 -3.69
C GLY A 56 16.47 -2.17 -2.20
N PHE A 57 15.40 -1.74 -1.55
CA PHE A 57 15.17 -2.06 -0.16
C PHE A 57 13.67 -1.95 0.10
N THR A 58 13.26 -2.48 1.23
CA THR A 58 11.85 -2.65 1.54
C THR A 58 11.45 -1.72 2.68
N PRO A 59 10.33 -1.02 2.57
CA PRO A 59 9.86 -0.21 3.71
C PRO A 59 9.45 -1.12 4.85
N SER A 60 9.49 -0.61 6.07
CA SER A 60 8.82 -1.28 7.16
C SER A 60 7.32 -1.27 6.87
N LEU A 61 6.57 -2.11 7.59
CA LEU A 61 5.13 -2.11 7.40
C LEU A 61 4.55 -0.75 7.69
N ALA A 62 5.00 -0.09 8.76
CA ALA A 62 4.50 1.23 9.10
C ALA A 62 4.78 2.22 7.98
N GLN A 63 5.98 2.18 7.41
CA GLN A 63 6.34 3.08 6.32
C GLN A 63 5.51 2.80 5.08
N PHE A 64 5.28 1.53 4.80
CA PHE A 64 4.45 1.15 3.66
C PHE A 64 3.03 1.72 3.83
N LEU A 65 2.46 1.54 5.01
CA LEU A 65 1.12 2.03 5.28
C LEU A 65 1.04 3.56 5.19
N GLU A 66 2.05 4.24 5.71
CA GLU A 66 2.07 5.70 5.65
C GLU A 66 2.12 6.20 4.22
N LEU A 67 2.91 5.53 3.40
CA LEU A 67 3.04 5.98 2.02
C LEU A 67 1.77 5.70 1.23
N VAL A 68 1.16 4.54 1.43
CA VAL A 68 -0.12 4.23 0.78
C VAL A 68 -1.17 5.25 1.21
N GLU A 69 -1.24 5.54 2.50
CA GLU A 69 -2.19 6.52 3.00
C GLU A 69 -1.96 7.89 2.37
N PHE A 70 -0.70 8.28 2.25
CA PHE A 70 -0.38 9.55 1.59
C PHE A 70 -0.90 9.57 0.16
N TYR A 71 -0.64 8.51 -0.59
CA TYR A 71 -1.09 8.48 -1.98
C TYR A 71 -2.61 8.55 -2.08
N VAL A 72 -3.30 7.88 -1.19
CA VAL A 72 -4.77 7.88 -1.23
C VAL A 72 -5.34 9.23 -0.82
N LEU A 73 -4.81 9.82 0.24
CA LEU A 73 -5.39 11.04 0.80
C LEU A 73 -4.93 12.31 0.12
N ARG A 74 -3.75 12.28 -0.51
CA ARG A 74 -3.19 13.48 -1.12
C ARG A 74 -3.07 13.38 -2.62
N ALA A 75 -3.92 12.57 -3.22
CA ALA A 75 -3.92 12.42 -4.67
C ALA A 75 -4.18 13.76 -5.33
N PRO A 76 -3.34 14.16 -6.29
CA PRO A 76 -3.52 15.46 -6.93
C PRO A 76 -4.69 15.52 -7.89
N ILE A 77 -5.07 14.37 -8.43
CA ILE A 77 -6.14 14.34 -9.41
C ILE A 77 -7.26 13.51 -8.86
N ARG A 78 -8.42 14.11 -8.75
CA ARG A 78 -9.55 13.40 -8.20
C ARG A 78 -10.48 12.86 -9.26
N GLY A 79 -10.38 13.37 -10.45
CA GLY A 79 -11.22 12.91 -11.53
C GLY A 79 -12.69 13.11 -11.20
N ASP A 80 -13.43 12.05 -11.05
CA ASP A 80 -14.87 12.12 -10.88
C ASP A 80 -15.32 12.19 -9.44
N GLY A 81 -14.50 12.70 -8.59
CA GLY A 81 -14.92 12.92 -7.23
C GLY A 81 -15.12 11.64 -6.45
N ALA A 82 -16.34 11.43 -5.96
CA ALA A 82 -16.56 10.33 -5.02
C ALA A 82 -16.20 8.97 -5.58
N LYS A 83 -16.51 8.74 -6.85
CA LYS A 83 -16.19 7.46 -7.44
C LYS A 83 -14.71 7.24 -7.57
N ALA A 84 -13.99 8.27 -8.01
CA ALA A 84 -12.55 8.16 -8.13
C ALA A 84 -11.90 7.95 -6.77
N ASP A 85 -12.42 8.62 -5.75
CA ASP A 85 -11.91 8.44 -4.39
C ASP A 85 -12.14 7.02 -3.91
N GLU A 86 -13.31 6.48 -4.17
CA GLU A 86 -13.63 5.12 -3.78
C GLU A 86 -12.71 4.12 -4.45
N ASP A 87 -12.50 4.30 -5.76
CA ASP A 87 -11.64 3.40 -6.51
C ASP A 87 -10.21 3.45 -5.97
N LEU A 88 -9.72 4.65 -5.67
CA LEU A 88 -8.37 4.79 -5.17
C LEU A 88 -8.22 4.16 -3.79
N ARG A 89 -9.22 4.33 -2.93
CA ARG A 89 -9.18 3.68 -1.63
C ARG A 89 -9.18 2.17 -1.76
N ALA A 90 -9.98 1.66 -2.68
CA ALA A 90 -10.02 0.22 -2.90
C ALA A 90 -8.68 -0.29 -3.37
N GLN A 91 -8.00 0.47 -4.22
CA GLN A 91 -6.67 0.09 -4.65
C GLN A 91 -5.67 0.12 -3.51
N GLY A 92 -5.79 1.10 -2.63
CA GLY A 92 -4.94 1.18 -1.47
C GLY A 92 -5.12 -0.01 -0.54
N VAL A 93 -6.38 -0.37 -0.27
CA VAL A 93 -6.67 -1.53 0.57
C VAL A 93 -6.12 -2.80 -0.08
N ALA A 94 -6.30 -2.93 -1.39
CA ALA A 94 -5.80 -4.11 -2.09
C ALA A 94 -4.28 -4.20 -2.02
N ALA A 95 -3.59 -3.06 -2.13
CA ALA A 95 -2.14 -3.06 -2.05
C ALA A 95 -1.67 -3.49 -0.66
N VAL A 96 -2.29 -2.97 0.38
CA VAL A 96 -1.92 -3.33 1.74
C VAL A 96 -2.22 -4.80 1.99
N THR A 97 -3.40 -5.26 1.56
CA THR A 97 -3.78 -6.65 1.72
C THR A 97 -2.76 -7.57 1.07
N HIS A 98 -2.37 -7.25 -0.16
CA HIS A 98 -1.40 -8.05 -0.87
C HIS A 98 -0.06 -8.06 -0.14
N ALA A 99 0.39 -6.88 0.31
CA ALA A 99 1.67 -6.79 0.99
C ALA A 99 1.70 -7.63 2.26
N LEU A 100 0.59 -7.68 2.98
CA LEU A 100 0.54 -8.43 4.23
C LEU A 100 0.62 -9.94 4.00
N THR A 101 0.35 -10.40 2.79
CA THR A 101 0.47 -11.82 2.49
C THR A 101 1.86 -12.20 2.02
N LEU A 102 2.74 -11.23 1.85
CA LEU A 102 4.10 -11.50 1.41
C LEU A 102 4.99 -11.81 2.60
N ARG A 103 6.07 -12.55 2.32
CA ARG A 103 7.00 -12.89 3.38
C ARG A 103 7.82 -11.73 3.87
N VAL A 104 7.80 -10.62 3.14
CA VAL A 104 8.57 -9.45 3.56
C VAL A 104 8.08 -8.90 4.89
N TYR A 105 6.81 -9.11 5.21
CA TYR A 105 6.26 -8.62 6.47
C TYR A 105 5.87 -9.80 7.35
N HIS A 106 6.58 -9.90 8.44
CA HIS A 106 6.29 -10.98 9.38
C HIS A 106 5.23 -10.49 10.35
N VAL A 107 3.99 -10.77 10.02
CA VAL A 107 2.86 -10.34 10.83
C VAL A 107 2.13 -11.57 11.31
N PRO A 108 2.19 -11.87 12.61
CA PRO A 108 1.41 -12.98 13.12
C PRO A 108 -0.06 -12.75 12.85
N ASP A 109 -0.75 -13.80 12.50
CA ASP A 109 -2.18 -13.72 12.22
C ASP A 109 -2.49 -12.71 11.13
N ALA A 110 -1.64 -12.68 10.10
CA ALA A 110 -1.82 -11.73 9.01
C ALA A 110 -3.19 -11.89 8.35
N MET A 111 -3.69 -13.12 8.25
CA MET A 111 -4.98 -13.33 7.61
C MET A 111 -6.11 -12.70 8.41
N ASP A 112 -6.01 -12.73 9.74
CA ASP A 112 -6.98 -12.05 10.57
C ASP A 112 -6.92 -10.54 10.33
N LEU A 113 -5.71 -10.02 10.27
CA LEU A 113 -5.54 -8.60 10.05
C LEU A 113 -6.11 -8.18 8.70
N VAL A 114 -5.83 -8.95 7.67
CA VAL A 114 -6.36 -8.69 6.34
C VAL A 114 -7.87 -8.68 6.37
N ALA A 115 -8.46 -9.67 7.04
CA ALA A 115 -9.92 -9.76 7.09
C ALA A 115 -10.52 -8.53 7.74
N ARG A 116 -9.87 -8.00 8.77
CA ARG A 116 -10.39 -6.83 9.46
C ARG A 116 -10.23 -5.54 8.65
N MET A 117 -9.29 -5.52 7.73
CA MET A 117 -9.05 -4.33 6.93
C MET A 117 -9.95 -4.24 5.72
N GLN A 118 -10.56 -5.33 5.33
CA GLN A 118 -11.38 -5.30 4.14
C GLN A 118 -12.68 -4.60 4.42
N PRO A 119 -13.22 -3.89 3.43
CA PRO A 119 -14.50 -3.24 3.62
C PRO A 119 -15.53 -4.29 3.92
N VAL A 120 -16.34 -4.02 4.89
CA VAL A 120 -17.43 -4.90 5.18
C VAL A 120 -18.39 -4.77 4.07
N ALA A 121 -18.70 -5.84 3.57
CA ALA A 121 -19.65 -5.83 2.55
C ALA A 121 -20.86 -5.39 3.14
N PRO A 122 -21.36 -4.64 2.89
CA PRO A 122 -22.31 -4.18 3.55
C PRO A 122 -23.34 -4.91 3.60
N ALA A 123 -23.35 -4.73 4.14
CA ALA A 123 -24.13 -5.30 4.46
C ALA A 123 -25.06 -5.44 3.53
N ARG A 124 -24.74 -5.59 2.95
CA ARG A 124 -25.24 -5.68 2.22
C ARG A 124 -26.05 -6.31 2.24
N GLY A 125 -26.16 -6.33 2.44
CA GLY A 125 -26.69 -6.72 2.61
C GLY A 125 -27.47 -7.29 2.90
N ARG A 126 -27.48 -7.60 3.26
CA ARG A 126 -27.95 -8.21 3.66
C ARG A 126 -29.06 -7.97 3.84
N ARG A 127 -29.13 -7.37 3.54
CA ARG A 127 -29.95 -7.10 3.60
C ARG A 127 -30.84 -7.26 3.28
N LYS A 128 -30.94 -7.37 2.95
CA LYS A 128 -31.69 -7.40 2.61
C LYS A 128 -32.53 -7.89 2.65
N LYS A 129 -32.66 -8.00 2.92
CA LYS A 129 -33.43 -8.33 3.06
C LYS A 129 -34.25 -8.53 3.02
N THR A 130 -34.43 -8.55 3.03
CA THR A 130 -35.18 -8.60 2.97
C THR A 130 -35.53 -9.01 2.65
#